data_e119729280125a6ab6afd15ca9ac9d4f
#
_entry.id   e119729280125a6ab6afd15ca9ac9d4f
#
_cell.length_a   1.000
_cell.length_b   1.000
_cell.length_c   1.000
_cell.angle_alpha   90.00
_cell.angle_beta   90.00
_cell.angle_gamma   90.00
#
_symmetry.space_group_name_H-M   'P 1'
#
loop_
_entity.id
_entity.type
_entity.pdbx_description
1 polymer ?
#
loop_
_entity_poly.entity_id
_entity_poly.type
_entity_poly.pdbx_seq_one_letter_code
_entity_poly.pdbx_strand_id
1 'polypeptide(L)'
;LNKEDALYAADVFVDYFSNMNRIDDYLRKVKLERMSNYPVSLPGMGLEDDMFCDFSMSPKDMDFECREVDSLLFSRYLEITSSHANESSIPGKCVRWIVYEKNTRKIVGFIRLGSPTINSKPRNVFLGKPLDTLNKDVMKRFNDSVIMGFVIVPTQPFGYNYLGGKLLASICLLSLIHISEPTRPFHI
;
A
#
# COMPACT_ATOMS: atom_id res chain seq x y z
N LEU A 1 2.01 -25.42 20.08
CA LEU A 1 3.26 -25.93 19.51
C LEU A 1 4.04 -26.55 20.67
N ASN A 2 4.40 -27.81 20.52
CA ASN A 2 5.31 -28.45 21.47
C ASN A 2 6.75 -27.96 21.21
N LYS A 3 7.69 -28.27 22.10
CA LYS A 3 9.08 -27.82 21.97
C LYS A 3 9.78 -28.40 20.72
N GLU A 4 9.42 -29.62 20.36
CA GLU A 4 9.99 -30.31 19.18
C GLU A 4 9.52 -29.66 17.87
N ASP A 5 8.23 -29.35 17.76
CA ASP A 5 7.71 -28.66 16.57
C ASP A 5 8.31 -27.26 16.41
N ALA A 6 8.55 -26.57 17.53
CA ALA A 6 9.18 -25.24 17.51
C ALA A 6 10.64 -25.31 17.07
N LEU A 7 11.41 -26.30 17.53
CA LEU A 7 12.78 -26.53 17.10
C LEU A 7 12.84 -26.90 15.61
N TYR A 8 11.99 -27.84 15.18
CA TYR A 8 11.92 -28.22 13.78
C TYR A 8 11.60 -27.02 12.87
N ALA A 9 10.61 -26.20 13.25
CA ALA A 9 10.27 -24.99 12.50
C ALA A 9 11.45 -23.98 12.46
N ALA A 10 12.18 -23.85 13.55
CA ALA A 10 13.37 -22.98 13.60
C ALA A 10 14.49 -23.51 12.70
N ASP A 11 14.74 -24.82 12.72
CA ASP A 11 15.76 -25.45 11.87
C ASP A 11 15.42 -25.31 10.37
N VAL A 12 14.16 -25.53 9.98
CA VAL A 12 13.68 -25.33 8.61
C VAL A 12 13.84 -23.86 8.19
N PHE A 13 13.53 -22.94 9.08
CA PHE A 13 13.69 -21.50 8.80
C PHE A 13 15.17 -21.13 8.60
N VAL A 14 16.04 -21.57 9.50
CA VAL A 14 17.48 -21.30 9.42
C VAL A 14 18.07 -21.93 8.14
N ASP A 15 17.71 -23.18 7.81
CA ASP A 15 18.20 -23.84 6.59
C ASP A 15 17.74 -23.12 5.32
N TYR A 16 16.47 -22.73 5.27
CA TYR A 16 15.92 -21.97 4.15
C TYR A 16 16.64 -20.64 3.91
N PHE A 17 16.91 -19.87 4.98
CA PHE A 17 17.56 -18.56 4.86
C PHE A 17 19.08 -18.64 4.75
N SER A 18 19.72 -19.68 5.28
CA SER A 18 21.17 -19.89 5.10
C SER A 18 21.52 -20.22 3.65
N ASN A 19 20.65 -20.93 2.94
CA ASN A 19 20.80 -21.22 1.52
C ASN A 19 20.59 -19.99 0.62
N MET A 20 19.99 -18.92 1.13
CA MET A 20 19.80 -17.65 0.42
C MET A 20 20.95 -16.65 0.65
N ASN A 21 21.98 -17.01 1.38
CA ASN A 21 23.11 -16.19 1.82
C ASN A 21 22.70 -14.93 2.59
N ARG A 22 21.75 -14.14 2.03
CA ARG A 22 21.17 -12.95 2.66
C ARG A 22 19.79 -12.68 2.03
N ILE A 23 18.80 -12.43 2.86
CA ILE A 23 17.43 -12.16 2.40
C ILE A 23 17.33 -10.87 1.57
N ASP A 24 18.12 -9.87 1.91
CA ASP A 24 18.21 -8.61 1.16
C ASP A 24 18.79 -8.82 -0.25
N ASP A 25 19.81 -9.67 -0.39
CA ASP A 25 20.40 -10.01 -1.69
C ASP A 25 19.40 -10.80 -2.56
N TYR A 26 18.65 -11.72 -1.95
CA TYR A 26 17.60 -12.46 -2.65
C TYR A 26 16.49 -11.54 -3.14
N LEU A 27 15.96 -10.69 -2.25
CA LEU A 27 14.91 -9.73 -2.58
C LEU A 27 15.37 -8.75 -3.67
N ARG A 28 16.62 -8.30 -3.59
CA ARG A 28 17.24 -7.44 -4.59
C ARG A 28 17.33 -8.12 -5.95
N LYS A 29 17.77 -9.37 -5.99
CA LYS A 29 17.86 -10.17 -7.22
C LYS A 29 16.50 -10.34 -7.88
N VAL A 30 15.48 -10.79 -7.12
CA VAL A 30 14.11 -10.95 -7.62
C VAL A 30 13.55 -9.62 -8.14
N LYS A 31 13.86 -8.53 -7.45
CA LYS A 31 13.42 -7.20 -7.85
C LYS A 31 14.08 -6.74 -9.15
N LEU A 32 15.38 -6.94 -9.29
CA LEU A 32 16.11 -6.61 -10.52
C LEU A 32 15.62 -7.44 -11.71
N GLU A 33 15.32 -8.72 -11.50
CA GLU A 33 14.76 -9.58 -12.55
C GLU A 33 13.37 -9.06 -13.00
N ARG A 34 12.53 -8.62 -12.09
CA ARG A 34 11.22 -8.02 -12.41
C ARG A 34 11.38 -6.68 -13.15
N MET A 35 12.25 -5.82 -12.65
CA MET A 35 12.51 -4.51 -13.25
C MET A 35 13.12 -4.62 -14.64
N SER A 36 13.88 -5.67 -14.96
CA SER A 36 14.45 -5.89 -16.29
C SER A 36 13.38 -6.08 -17.37
N ASN A 37 12.18 -6.47 -17.01
CA ASN A 37 11.03 -6.62 -17.90
C ASN A 37 10.28 -5.31 -18.17
N TYR A 38 10.62 -4.23 -17.46
CA TYR A 38 10.02 -2.93 -17.73
C TYR A 38 10.84 -2.16 -18.79
N PRO A 39 10.18 -1.41 -19.68
CA PRO A 39 10.91 -0.57 -20.63
C PRO A 39 11.79 0.41 -19.87
N VAL A 40 13.05 0.46 -20.28
CA VAL A 40 14.16 1.20 -19.60
C VAL A 40 13.93 2.71 -19.51
N SER A 41 12.99 3.24 -20.26
CA SER A 41 12.74 4.68 -20.37
C SER A 41 11.39 5.08 -19.79
N LEU A 42 11.24 5.02 -18.47
CA LEU A 42 10.28 5.90 -17.82
C LEU A 42 11.03 7.16 -17.41
N PRO A 43 10.68 8.32 -17.97
CA PRO A 43 11.23 9.58 -17.51
C PRO A 43 10.96 9.71 -16.00
N GLY A 44 11.97 10.07 -15.22
CA GLY A 44 11.81 10.28 -13.79
C GLY A 44 11.81 9.01 -12.93
N MET A 45 12.33 7.90 -13.39
CA MET A 45 12.49 6.69 -12.55
C MET A 45 13.76 6.69 -11.69
N GLY A 46 14.51 7.77 -11.68
CA GLY A 46 15.51 7.97 -10.64
C GLY A 46 14.82 8.12 -9.30
N LEU A 47 15.13 7.28 -8.29
CA LEU A 47 14.61 7.43 -6.93
C LEU A 47 14.83 8.85 -6.39
N GLU A 48 15.90 9.48 -6.78
CA GLU A 48 16.28 10.83 -6.40
C GLU A 48 15.42 11.90 -7.08
N ASP A 49 14.96 11.65 -8.30
CA ASP A 49 14.23 12.64 -9.09
C ASP A 49 12.74 12.69 -8.73
N ASP A 50 12.12 11.57 -8.42
CA ASP A 50 10.67 11.48 -8.19
C ASP A 50 10.27 11.35 -6.73
N MET A 51 11.16 10.81 -5.88
CA MET A 51 10.86 10.58 -4.47
C MET A 51 11.24 11.77 -3.60
N PHE A 52 10.46 12.01 -2.54
CA PHE A 52 10.73 13.09 -1.60
C PHE A 52 12.07 12.85 -0.87
N CYS A 53 12.96 13.85 -0.93
CA CYS A 53 14.30 13.80 -0.33
C CYS A 53 14.69 15.09 0.44
N ASP A 54 13.82 16.07 0.53
CA ASP A 54 14.09 17.30 1.30
C ASP A 54 13.75 17.12 2.78
N PHE A 55 14.69 16.57 3.55
CA PHE A 55 14.52 16.33 4.97
C PHE A 55 14.83 17.55 5.85
N SER A 56 15.09 18.70 5.24
CA SER A 56 15.16 19.99 5.93
C SER A 56 13.80 20.65 6.08
N MET A 57 12.81 20.24 5.30
CA MET A 57 11.44 20.78 5.33
C MET A 57 10.77 20.44 6.66
N SER A 58 10.16 21.46 7.29
CA SER A 58 9.36 21.25 8.50
C SER A 58 8.03 20.57 8.15
N PRO A 59 7.55 19.61 8.97
CA PRO A 59 6.22 19.01 8.77
C PRO A 59 5.06 20.01 8.70
N LYS A 60 5.23 21.17 9.32
CA LYS A 60 4.22 22.25 9.29
C LYS A 60 4.06 22.90 7.92
N ASP A 61 5.12 22.85 7.12
CA ASP A 61 5.18 23.48 5.81
C ASP A 61 4.84 22.51 4.68
N MET A 62 4.57 21.25 5.03
CA MET A 62 4.21 20.20 4.08
C MET A 62 2.73 20.26 3.74
N ASP A 63 2.42 20.16 2.46
CA ASP A 63 1.07 20.02 1.93
C ASP A 63 1.01 18.81 1.01
N PHE A 64 -0.07 18.03 1.11
CA PHE A 64 -0.16 16.74 0.44
C PHE A 64 -1.30 16.70 -0.58
N GLU A 65 -1.04 16.00 -1.68
CA GLU A 65 -2.01 15.77 -2.74
C GLU A 65 -2.05 14.30 -3.11
N CYS A 66 -3.26 13.74 -3.19
CA CYS A 66 -3.49 12.40 -3.71
C CYS A 66 -3.90 12.48 -5.17
N ARG A 67 -3.16 11.82 -6.05
CA ARG A 67 -3.51 11.70 -7.47
C ARG A 67 -3.85 10.27 -7.81
N GLU A 68 -5.02 10.09 -8.41
CA GLU A 68 -5.39 8.80 -8.95
C GLU A 68 -4.55 8.48 -10.18
N VAL A 69 -4.07 7.24 -10.25
CA VAL A 69 -3.23 6.75 -11.32
C VAL A 69 -3.69 5.38 -11.81
N ASP A 70 -3.27 5.04 -13.02
CA ASP A 70 -3.52 3.70 -13.56
C ASP A 70 -2.70 2.61 -12.85
N SER A 71 -3.10 1.37 -13.09
CA SER A 71 -2.45 0.20 -12.48
C SER A 71 -0.99 0.06 -12.87
N LEU A 72 -0.65 0.37 -14.12
CA LEU A 72 0.70 0.18 -14.64
C LEU A 72 1.69 1.14 -13.97
N LEU A 73 1.34 2.42 -13.91
CA LEU A 73 2.15 3.45 -13.28
C LEU A 73 2.30 3.18 -11.79
N PHE A 74 1.20 2.85 -11.10
CA PHE A 74 1.19 2.52 -9.68
C PHE A 74 2.13 1.34 -9.38
N SER A 75 1.99 0.25 -10.13
CA SER A 75 2.79 -0.96 -9.91
C SER A 75 4.27 -0.71 -10.10
N ARG A 76 4.64 0.08 -11.11
CA ARG A 76 6.04 0.41 -11.40
C ARG A 76 6.71 1.17 -10.27
N TYR A 77 6.06 2.21 -9.76
CA TYR A 77 6.60 2.97 -8.63
C TYR A 77 6.61 2.16 -7.33
N LEU A 78 5.55 1.39 -7.09
CA LEU A 78 5.46 0.55 -5.90
C LEU A 78 6.56 -0.51 -5.90
N GLU A 79 6.88 -1.09 -7.04
CA GLU A 79 7.93 -2.11 -7.17
C GLU A 79 9.33 -1.55 -6.89
N ILE A 80 9.58 -0.29 -7.21
CA ILE A 80 10.84 0.39 -6.88
C ILE A 80 10.93 0.65 -5.38
N THR A 81 9.81 1.02 -4.74
CA THR A 81 9.80 1.52 -3.34
C THR A 81 9.57 0.44 -2.30
N SER A 82 8.90 -0.65 -2.65
CA SER A 82 8.56 -1.72 -1.71
C SER A 82 9.12 -3.06 -2.16
N SER A 83 9.90 -3.70 -1.28
CA SER A 83 10.43 -5.05 -1.51
C SER A 83 9.35 -6.14 -1.45
N HIS A 84 8.24 -5.90 -0.76
CA HIS A 84 7.25 -6.92 -0.41
C HIS A 84 5.91 -6.74 -1.11
N ALA A 85 5.65 -5.56 -1.70
CA ALA A 85 4.37 -5.29 -2.32
C ALA A 85 4.33 -5.80 -3.76
N ASN A 86 3.47 -6.78 -3.97
CA ASN A 86 3.02 -7.16 -5.30
C ASN A 86 1.60 -6.63 -5.48
N GLU A 87 1.36 -5.96 -6.60
CA GLU A 87 0.00 -5.63 -6.97
C GLU A 87 -0.66 -6.86 -7.58
N SER A 88 -1.48 -7.56 -6.79
CA SER A 88 -2.35 -8.61 -7.33
C SER A 88 -3.66 -7.99 -7.81
N SER A 89 -4.16 -8.47 -8.95
CA SER A 89 -5.49 -8.11 -9.42
C SER A 89 -6.53 -8.69 -8.46
N ILE A 90 -7.35 -7.81 -7.89
CA ILE A 90 -8.46 -8.20 -7.02
C ILE A 90 -9.75 -7.76 -7.70
N PRO A 91 -10.74 -8.66 -7.86
CA PRO A 91 -12.04 -8.30 -8.44
C PRO A 91 -12.73 -7.22 -7.61
N GLY A 92 -13.39 -6.29 -8.28
CA GLY A 92 -14.18 -5.24 -7.65
C GLY A 92 -13.63 -3.83 -7.87
N LYS A 93 -14.13 -2.89 -7.08
CA LYS A 93 -13.69 -1.49 -7.12
C LYS A 93 -12.25 -1.39 -6.64
N CYS A 94 -11.44 -0.60 -7.32
CA CYS A 94 -10.05 -0.35 -6.93
C CYS A 94 -9.68 1.07 -7.29
N VAL A 95 -9.16 1.80 -6.31
CA VAL A 95 -8.60 3.13 -6.45
C VAL A 95 -7.13 3.09 -6.07
N ARG A 96 -6.29 3.72 -6.86
CA ARG A 96 -4.84 3.79 -6.65
C ARG A 96 -4.41 5.23 -6.63
N TRP A 97 -3.82 5.65 -5.53
CA TRP A 97 -3.29 6.99 -5.37
C TRP A 97 -1.79 6.97 -5.17
N ILE A 98 -1.12 7.87 -5.87
CA ILE A 98 0.22 8.31 -5.53
C ILE A 98 0.05 9.61 -4.72
N VAL A 99 0.68 9.66 -3.57
CA VAL A 99 0.65 10.83 -2.69
C VAL A 99 1.90 11.64 -2.91
N TYR A 100 1.72 12.91 -3.20
CA TYR A 100 2.78 13.88 -3.45
C TYR A 100 2.85 14.91 -2.34
N GLU A 101 4.04 15.38 -2.03
CA GLU A 101 4.22 16.65 -1.34
C GLU A 101 4.15 17.76 -2.41
N LYS A 102 3.21 18.73 -2.23
CA LYS A 102 2.83 19.68 -3.29
C LYS A 102 3.93 20.70 -3.64
N ASN A 103 4.68 21.17 -2.64
CA ASN A 103 5.68 22.22 -2.86
C ASN A 103 6.85 21.69 -3.68
N THR A 104 7.30 20.48 -3.36
CA THR A 104 8.41 19.82 -4.06
C THR A 104 7.94 19.02 -5.27
N ARG A 105 6.65 18.68 -5.34
CA ARG A 105 6.05 17.77 -6.32
C ARG A 105 6.64 16.35 -6.29
N LYS A 106 7.20 15.95 -5.14
CA LYS A 106 7.85 14.65 -4.95
C LYS A 106 6.92 13.65 -4.30
N ILE A 107 7.12 12.38 -4.61
CA ILE A 107 6.31 11.27 -4.11
C ILE A 107 6.68 10.97 -2.66
N VAL A 108 5.67 10.89 -1.81
CA VAL A 108 5.81 10.53 -0.39
C VAL A 108 5.19 9.18 -0.06
N GLY A 109 4.34 8.62 -0.93
CA GLY A 109 3.81 7.30 -0.71
C GLY A 109 2.73 6.85 -1.67
N PHE A 110 2.23 5.64 -1.40
CA PHE A 110 1.31 4.90 -2.25
C PHE A 110 0.15 4.39 -1.43
N ILE A 111 -1.06 4.56 -1.95
CA ILE A 111 -2.30 4.10 -1.33
C ILE A 111 -3.10 3.34 -2.39
N ARG A 112 -3.51 2.11 -2.05
CA ARG A 112 -4.47 1.35 -2.83
C ARG A 112 -5.64 0.96 -1.95
N LEU A 113 -6.81 1.39 -2.35
CA LEU A 113 -8.08 1.05 -1.73
C LEU A 113 -8.90 0.18 -2.68
N GLY A 114 -9.74 -0.68 -2.13
CA GLY A 114 -10.57 -1.54 -2.98
C GLY A 114 -11.69 -2.23 -2.24
N SER A 115 -12.45 -3.03 -2.97
CA SER A 115 -13.51 -3.85 -2.40
C SER A 115 -12.96 -4.78 -1.32
N PRO A 116 -13.65 -4.94 -0.19
CA PRO A 116 -13.12 -5.68 0.95
C PRO A 116 -13.05 -7.18 0.68
N THR A 117 -12.15 -7.86 1.37
CA THR A 117 -12.13 -9.33 1.42
C THR A 117 -13.42 -9.81 2.10
N ILE A 118 -14.18 -10.65 1.40
CA ILE A 118 -15.50 -11.13 1.82
C ILE A 118 -15.39 -11.98 3.10
N ASN A 119 -14.46 -12.94 3.11
CA ASN A 119 -14.31 -13.89 4.20
C ASN A 119 -13.17 -13.50 5.16
N SER A 120 -13.50 -12.66 6.14
CA SER A 120 -12.63 -12.43 7.28
C SER A 120 -13.39 -12.74 8.57
N LYS A 121 -13.30 -13.98 9.05
CA LYS A 121 -14.00 -14.43 10.26
C LYS A 121 -13.72 -13.53 11.48
N PRO A 122 -12.46 -13.14 11.79
CA PRO A 122 -12.21 -12.26 12.93
C PRO A 122 -12.92 -10.91 12.84
N ARG A 123 -12.89 -10.28 11.65
CA ARG A 123 -13.61 -9.02 11.39
C ARG A 123 -15.12 -9.19 11.55
N ASN A 124 -15.68 -10.24 10.96
CA ASN A 124 -17.12 -10.47 10.98
C ASN A 124 -17.63 -10.72 12.40
N VAL A 125 -16.85 -11.42 13.22
CA VAL A 125 -17.14 -11.63 14.65
C VAL A 125 -17.06 -10.30 15.42
N PHE A 126 -16.02 -9.51 15.18
CA PHE A 126 -15.85 -8.19 15.81
C PHE A 126 -17.00 -7.24 15.49
N LEU A 127 -17.51 -7.25 14.28
CA LEU A 127 -18.66 -6.46 13.85
C LEU A 127 -20.00 -6.98 14.39
N GLY A 128 -20.00 -8.10 15.13
CA GLY A 128 -21.17 -8.66 15.80
C GLY A 128 -22.22 -9.27 14.88
N LYS A 129 -21.94 -9.39 13.58
CA LYS A 129 -22.85 -9.98 12.59
C LYS A 129 -22.09 -10.90 11.66
N PRO A 130 -22.39 -12.20 11.64
CA PRO A 130 -21.89 -13.07 10.58
C PRO A 130 -22.41 -12.55 9.23
N LEU A 131 -21.51 -12.34 8.29
CA LEU A 131 -21.87 -11.89 6.96
C LEU A 131 -22.50 -13.07 6.19
N ASP A 132 -23.75 -12.96 5.80
CA ASP A 132 -24.39 -13.97 4.95
C ASP A 132 -23.88 -13.83 3.51
N THR A 133 -22.83 -14.59 3.20
CA THR A 133 -22.16 -14.56 1.90
C THR A 133 -22.97 -15.17 0.76
N LEU A 134 -24.04 -15.88 1.07
CA LEU A 134 -24.95 -16.46 0.07
C LEU A 134 -26.03 -15.47 -0.37
N ASN A 135 -26.31 -14.47 0.44
CA ASN A 135 -27.29 -13.46 0.13
C ASN A 135 -26.69 -12.33 -0.71
N LYS A 136 -27.09 -12.24 -1.98
CA LYS A 136 -26.59 -11.24 -2.93
C LYS A 136 -26.83 -9.80 -2.50
N ASP A 137 -27.96 -9.50 -1.85
CA ASP A 137 -28.29 -8.14 -1.42
C ASP A 137 -27.46 -7.73 -0.21
N VAL A 138 -27.17 -8.66 0.70
CA VAL A 138 -26.25 -8.45 1.82
C VAL A 138 -24.85 -8.18 1.32
N MET A 139 -24.41 -8.98 0.35
CA MET A 139 -23.08 -8.83 -0.25
C MET A 139 -22.95 -7.52 -1.04
N LYS A 140 -23.96 -7.13 -1.77
CA LYS A 140 -23.98 -5.84 -2.49
C LYS A 140 -23.85 -4.68 -1.50
N ARG A 141 -24.71 -4.63 -0.47
CA ARG A 141 -24.64 -3.58 0.57
C ARG A 141 -23.29 -3.54 1.27
N PHE A 142 -22.72 -4.70 1.58
CA PHE A 142 -21.40 -4.79 2.19
C PHE A 142 -20.32 -4.19 1.29
N ASN A 143 -20.28 -4.56 0.01
CA ASN A 143 -19.31 -4.05 -0.96
C ASN A 143 -19.50 -2.54 -1.26
N ASP A 144 -20.72 -2.03 -1.15
CA ASP A 144 -21.01 -0.61 -1.35
C ASP A 144 -20.67 0.24 -0.12
N SER A 145 -20.65 -0.36 1.08
CA SER A 145 -20.47 0.35 2.35
C SER A 145 -19.07 0.20 2.96
N VAL A 146 -18.25 -0.70 2.45
CA VAL A 146 -16.94 -1.02 3.04
C VAL A 146 -15.85 -0.85 1.98
N ILE A 147 -14.77 -0.19 2.39
CA ILE A 147 -13.53 -0.09 1.60
C ILE A 147 -12.40 -0.67 2.43
N MET A 148 -11.50 -1.36 1.79
CA MET A 148 -10.30 -1.95 2.41
C MET A 148 -9.05 -1.32 1.83
N GLY A 149 -8.10 -0.93 2.71
CA GLY A 149 -6.75 -0.54 2.33
C GLY A 149 -5.89 -1.78 2.08
N PHE A 150 -5.41 -1.94 0.86
CA PHE A 150 -4.53 -3.05 0.47
C PHE A 150 -3.06 -2.66 0.50
N VAL A 151 -2.78 -1.42 0.13
CA VAL A 151 -1.43 -0.85 0.12
C VAL A 151 -1.50 0.52 0.78
N ILE A 152 -0.72 0.72 1.82
CA ILE A 152 -0.48 2.02 2.46
C ILE A 152 1.00 2.04 2.77
N VAL A 153 1.81 2.50 1.82
CA VAL A 153 3.27 2.40 1.86
C VAL A 153 3.89 3.77 1.63
N PRO A 154 4.59 4.32 2.64
CA PRO A 154 5.37 5.54 2.45
C PRO A 154 6.66 5.24 1.70
N THR A 155 7.18 6.22 0.98
CA THR A 155 8.54 6.16 0.46
C THR A 155 9.55 6.23 1.60
N GLN A 156 10.76 5.69 1.40
CA GLN A 156 11.84 5.79 2.38
C GLN A 156 12.91 6.74 1.84
N PRO A 157 13.52 7.53 2.70
CA PRO A 157 13.40 7.62 4.17
C PRO A 157 12.24 8.49 4.70
N PHE A 158 11.34 9.02 3.87
CA PHE A 158 10.18 9.80 4.32
C PHE A 158 9.35 9.09 5.41
N GLY A 159 9.12 7.79 5.25
CA GLY A 159 8.36 6.99 6.21
C GLY A 159 8.92 7.01 7.62
N TYR A 160 10.24 6.99 7.77
CA TYR A 160 10.90 7.06 9.07
C TYR A 160 10.92 8.47 9.64
N ASN A 161 11.35 9.44 8.85
CA ASN A 161 11.61 10.79 9.33
C ASN A 161 10.34 11.57 9.67
N TYR A 162 9.22 11.27 9.01
CA TYR A 162 7.98 12.02 9.14
C TYR A 162 6.78 11.17 9.60
N LEU A 163 7.02 9.98 10.14
CA LEU A 163 5.94 9.02 10.50
C LEU A 163 4.99 8.75 9.32
N GLY A 164 5.54 8.66 8.11
CA GLY A 164 4.81 8.63 6.85
C GLY A 164 3.74 7.55 6.77
N GLY A 165 3.94 6.38 7.40
CA GLY A 165 2.93 5.33 7.46
C GLY A 165 1.65 5.77 8.20
N LYS A 166 1.78 6.47 9.32
CA LYS A 166 0.64 7.03 10.05
C LYS A 166 -0.03 8.16 9.28
N LEU A 167 0.77 9.01 8.65
CA LEU A 167 0.27 10.10 7.80
C LEU A 167 -0.58 9.56 6.65
N LEU A 168 -0.08 8.59 5.89
CA LEU A 168 -0.81 8.00 4.78
C LEU A 168 -2.10 7.30 5.24
N ALA A 169 -2.07 6.60 6.38
CA ALA A 169 -3.26 6.01 6.97
C ALA A 169 -4.30 7.06 7.36
N SER A 170 -3.87 8.21 7.90
CA SER A 170 -4.75 9.32 8.23
C SER A 170 -5.34 9.99 6.98
N ILE A 171 -4.55 10.14 5.92
CA ILE A 171 -5.03 10.63 4.62
C ILE A 171 -6.12 9.73 4.06
N CYS A 172 -6.00 8.39 4.19
CA CYS A 172 -7.06 7.47 3.78
C CYS A 172 -8.39 7.76 4.48
N LEU A 173 -8.37 8.03 5.78
CA LEU A 173 -9.58 8.33 6.54
C LEU A 173 -10.23 9.63 6.09
N LEU A 174 -9.45 10.68 5.89
CA LEU A 174 -9.94 11.98 5.44
C LEU A 174 -10.52 11.92 4.02
N SER A 175 -9.82 11.25 3.12
CA SER A 175 -10.24 11.12 1.72
C SER A 175 -11.50 10.27 1.56
N LEU A 176 -11.69 9.23 2.39
CA LEU A 176 -12.89 8.41 2.37
C LEU A 176 -14.14 9.17 2.80
N ILE A 177 -14.04 10.11 3.74
CA ILE A 177 -15.14 10.98 4.14
C ILE A 177 -15.57 11.86 2.96
N HIS A 178 -14.62 12.34 2.16
CA HIS A 178 -14.93 13.18 0.98
C HIS A 178 -15.49 12.39 -0.22
N ILE A 179 -15.13 11.13 -0.37
CA ILE A 179 -15.64 10.26 -1.45
C ILE A 179 -17.08 9.81 -1.15
N SER A 180 -17.42 9.62 0.11
CA SER A 180 -18.77 9.18 0.52
C SER A 180 -19.82 10.31 0.53
N GLU A 181 -19.41 11.58 0.47
CA GLU A 181 -20.29 12.75 0.38
C GLU A 181 -20.02 13.58 -0.90
N PRO A 182 -20.42 13.12 -2.09
CA PRO A 182 -20.12 13.83 -3.35
C PRO A 182 -20.93 15.10 -3.57
N THR A 183 -21.74 15.58 -2.61
CA THR A 183 -22.75 16.63 -2.85
C THR A 183 -22.58 17.91 -2.05
N ARG A 184 -21.50 18.14 -1.33
CA ARG A 184 -21.26 19.44 -0.72
C ARG A 184 -20.10 20.16 -1.42
N PRO A 185 -20.39 21.20 -2.25
CA PRO A 185 -19.35 22.10 -2.72
C PRO A 185 -18.76 22.84 -1.50
N PHE A 186 -17.46 22.73 -1.30
CA PHE A 186 -16.76 23.59 -0.36
C PHE A 186 -16.80 25.01 -0.89
N HIS A 187 -17.59 25.86 -0.25
CA HIS A 187 -17.38 27.29 -0.28
C HIS A 187 -16.46 27.63 0.89
N ILE A 188 -15.23 27.99 0.56
CA ILE A 188 -14.36 28.80 1.40
C ILE A 188 -14.40 30.22 0.87
#